data_cfc5cd775f3c448376ad4350dcfdaa7d
#
_entry.id   cfc5cd775f3c448376ad4350dcfdaa7d
#
_cell.length_a   1.000
_cell.length_b   1.000
_cell.length_c   1.000
_cell.angle_alpha   90.00
_cell.angle_beta   90.00
_cell.angle_gamma   90.00
#
_symmetry.space_group_name_H-M   'P 1'
#
loop_
_entity.id
_entity.type
_entity.pdbx_description
1 polymer ?
#
loop_
_entity_poly.entity_id
_entity_poly.type
_entity_poly.pdbx_seq_one_letter_code
_entity_poly.pdbx_strand_id
1 'polypeptide(L)'
;MPETGREQGFPRRALNNWGQTQGLTQGFVEELAAARIGVTFNQYADSPLRRVRLADYLDSRAAAPILLVGEAAGYRGARVSGIPFTSERQLTGAGPAEATATVVHRVLAELGLEEDVLLWNLVPTHPHRPGDPASNRPPTRDEIRAGARFVEALAAGRRVVPVGRLAHRALGGDYVRHPAHGGAAAFRRSLLHFCAGGQASATPLL
;
A
#
# COMPACT_ATOMS: atom_id res chain seq x y z
N MET A 1 -16.73 17.76 39.84
CA MET A 1 -17.36 17.10 38.70
C MET A 1 -16.53 17.37 37.45
N PRO A 2 -15.65 16.47 36.98
CA PRO A 2 -15.05 16.59 35.65
C PRO A 2 -15.83 15.74 34.66
N GLU A 3 -16.24 16.37 33.58
CA GLU A 3 -16.94 15.73 32.48
C GLU A 3 -15.97 14.92 31.60
N THR A 4 -16.41 13.72 31.32
CA THR A 4 -15.79 12.67 30.55
C THR A 4 -15.66 13.06 29.08
N GLY A 5 -14.41 13.08 28.58
CA GLY A 5 -14.11 13.17 27.14
C GLY A 5 -14.67 11.94 26.42
N ARG A 6 -15.50 12.19 25.41
CA ARG A 6 -16.01 11.15 24.51
C ARG A 6 -14.89 10.76 23.53
N GLU A 7 -14.38 9.56 23.66
CA GLU A 7 -13.67 8.87 22.61
C GLU A 7 -14.64 8.59 21.44
N GLN A 8 -14.48 9.34 20.36
CA GLN A 8 -15.14 9.02 19.08
C GLN A 8 -14.28 8.02 18.31
N GLY A 9 -14.35 6.75 18.72
CA GLY A 9 -13.83 5.63 17.96
C GLY A 9 -14.72 5.34 16.75
N PHE A 10 -14.10 5.08 15.58
CA PHE A 10 -14.80 4.56 14.41
C PHE A 10 -15.55 3.26 14.76
N PRO A 11 -16.76 3.02 14.24
CA PRO A 11 -17.53 1.82 14.56
C PRO A 11 -16.78 0.58 14.05
N ARG A 12 -16.32 -0.27 14.96
CA ARG A 12 -15.77 -1.60 14.66
C ARG A 12 -16.91 -2.46 14.12
N ARG A 13 -16.96 -2.67 12.80
CA ARG A 13 -17.86 -3.64 12.18
C ARG A 13 -17.39 -5.06 12.53
N ALA A 14 -18.34 -5.88 12.97
CA ALA A 14 -18.18 -7.21 13.47
C ALA A 14 -17.38 -8.15 12.52
N LEU A 15 -16.39 -8.80 13.10
CA LEU A 15 -15.58 -9.88 12.54
C LEU A 15 -16.39 -11.18 12.49
N ASN A 16 -17.05 -11.45 11.37
CA ASN A 16 -17.65 -12.77 11.11
C ASN A 16 -17.37 -13.17 9.67
N ASN A 17 -16.13 -13.59 9.35
CA ASN A 17 -15.85 -14.44 8.18
C ASN A 17 -14.35 -14.77 8.00
N TRP A 18 -13.61 -15.09 9.03
CA TRP A 18 -12.17 -15.40 8.95
C TRP A 18 -11.81 -16.49 7.93
N GLY A 19 -12.60 -17.55 7.83
CA GLY A 19 -12.33 -18.65 6.90
C GLY A 19 -12.53 -18.28 5.42
N GLN A 20 -13.48 -17.42 5.11
CA GLN A 20 -13.71 -16.93 3.73
C GLN A 20 -12.68 -15.89 3.32
N THR A 21 -12.21 -15.06 4.24
CA THR A 21 -11.21 -14.01 3.99
C THR A 21 -9.86 -14.62 3.63
N GLN A 22 -9.40 -15.65 4.34
CA GLN A 22 -8.13 -16.34 4.05
C GLN A 22 -8.11 -16.97 2.66
N GLY A 23 -9.20 -17.61 2.22
CA GLY A 23 -9.31 -18.17 0.87
C GLY A 23 -9.25 -17.10 -0.22
N LEU A 24 -9.86 -15.93 0.01
CA LEU A 24 -9.83 -14.80 -0.92
C LEU A 24 -8.43 -14.17 -0.99
N THR A 25 -7.76 -13.98 0.13
CA THR A 25 -6.40 -13.44 0.20
C THR A 25 -5.41 -14.37 -0.50
N GLN A 26 -5.49 -15.66 -0.27
CA GLN A 26 -4.63 -16.64 -0.94
C GLN A 26 -4.85 -16.62 -2.45
N GLY A 27 -6.10 -16.62 -2.92
CA GLY A 27 -6.44 -16.52 -4.35
C GLY A 27 -5.88 -15.24 -4.99
N PHE A 28 -6.01 -14.10 -4.31
CA PHE A 28 -5.44 -12.82 -4.75
C PHE A 28 -3.90 -12.88 -4.88
N VAL A 29 -3.21 -13.46 -3.91
CA VAL A 29 -1.74 -13.58 -3.93
C VAL A 29 -1.26 -14.53 -5.02
N GLU A 30 -1.96 -15.65 -5.26
CA GLU A 30 -1.64 -16.58 -6.34
C GLU A 30 -1.91 -15.96 -7.73
N GLU A 31 -3.01 -15.20 -7.88
CA GLU A 31 -3.27 -14.44 -9.10
C GLU A 31 -2.16 -13.42 -9.38
N LEU A 32 -1.70 -12.71 -8.35
CA LEU A 32 -0.58 -11.77 -8.46
C LEU A 32 0.72 -12.49 -8.81
N ALA A 33 1.00 -13.63 -8.20
CA ALA A 33 2.19 -14.43 -8.49
C ALA A 33 2.23 -14.92 -9.94
N ALA A 34 1.08 -15.26 -10.51
CA ALA A 34 0.95 -15.66 -11.91
C ALA A 34 0.89 -14.49 -12.90
N ALA A 35 0.69 -13.25 -12.41
CA ALA A 35 0.46 -12.09 -13.27
C ALA A 35 1.71 -11.68 -14.05
N ARG A 36 1.51 -11.33 -15.34
CA ARG A 36 2.51 -10.65 -16.17
C ARG A 36 2.11 -9.19 -16.30
N ILE A 37 2.88 -8.30 -15.65
CA ILE A 37 2.64 -6.85 -15.65
C ILE A 37 3.76 -6.18 -16.45
N GLY A 38 3.59 -6.12 -17.75
CA GLY A 38 4.59 -5.58 -18.67
C GLY A 38 5.98 -6.21 -18.52
N VAL A 39 7.01 -5.38 -18.61
CA VAL A 39 8.42 -5.79 -18.41
C VAL A 39 8.85 -5.41 -17.00
N THR A 40 8.23 -6.06 -15.99
CA THR A 40 8.57 -5.88 -14.58
C THR A 40 9.04 -7.19 -13.97
N PHE A 41 9.83 -7.11 -12.91
CA PHE A 41 10.18 -8.28 -12.12
C PHE A 41 9.04 -8.58 -11.15
N ASN A 42 8.43 -9.76 -11.28
CA ASN A 42 7.41 -10.22 -10.35
C ASN A 42 8.04 -10.97 -9.17
N GLN A 43 8.21 -10.28 -8.07
CA GLN A 43 8.85 -10.82 -6.86
C GLN A 43 8.05 -11.94 -6.17
N TYR A 44 6.82 -12.17 -6.58
CA TYR A 44 5.95 -13.20 -6.01
C TYR A 44 5.98 -14.50 -6.81
N ALA A 45 6.40 -14.46 -8.09
CA ALA A 45 6.37 -15.62 -9.00
C ALA A 45 7.16 -16.81 -8.43
N ASP A 46 8.41 -16.58 -8.02
CA ASP A 46 9.33 -17.63 -7.61
C ASP A 46 9.65 -17.61 -6.10
N SER A 47 8.83 -16.92 -5.27
CA SER A 47 9.13 -16.78 -3.85
C SER A 47 7.94 -17.10 -2.95
N PRO A 48 7.85 -18.34 -2.47
CA PRO A 48 6.85 -18.73 -1.48
C PRO A 48 6.87 -17.82 -0.23
N LEU A 49 8.06 -17.44 0.24
CA LEU A 49 8.20 -16.56 1.40
C LEU A 49 7.51 -15.20 1.18
N ARG A 50 7.69 -14.58 -0.01
CA ARG A 50 7.06 -13.28 -0.28
C ARG A 50 5.55 -13.40 -0.45
N ARG A 51 5.05 -14.52 -0.98
CA ARG A 51 3.61 -14.80 -1.02
C ARG A 51 3.01 -14.94 0.38
N VAL A 52 3.64 -15.70 1.26
CA VAL A 52 3.21 -15.84 2.66
C VAL A 52 3.22 -14.49 3.36
N ARG A 53 4.31 -13.73 3.28
CA ARG A 53 4.40 -12.39 3.89
C ARG A 53 3.32 -11.43 3.38
N LEU A 54 3.03 -11.47 2.08
CA LEU A 54 1.97 -10.63 1.51
C LEU A 54 0.59 -11.07 2.00
N ALA A 55 0.32 -12.36 2.05
CA ALA A 55 -0.95 -12.89 2.55
C ALA A 55 -1.17 -12.49 4.02
N ASP A 56 -0.20 -12.74 4.88
CA ASP A 56 -0.25 -12.37 6.30
C ASP A 56 -0.47 -10.85 6.49
N TYR A 57 0.22 -10.03 5.67
CA TYR A 57 0.05 -8.59 5.68
C TYR A 57 -1.37 -8.17 5.27
N LEU A 58 -1.90 -8.70 4.18
CA LEU A 58 -3.25 -8.39 3.70
C LEU A 58 -4.31 -8.82 4.72
N ASP A 59 -4.17 -9.98 5.31
CA ASP A 59 -5.06 -10.48 6.36
C ASP A 59 -5.01 -9.60 7.60
N SER A 60 -3.82 -9.19 8.04
CA SER A 60 -3.65 -8.27 9.18
C SER A 60 -4.28 -6.88 8.94
N ARG A 61 -4.48 -6.49 7.68
CA ARG A 61 -5.06 -5.19 7.28
C ARG A 61 -6.44 -5.34 6.63
N ALA A 62 -7.10 -6.48 6.79
CA ALA A 62 -8.40 -6.75 6.16
C ALA A 62 -9.46 -5.71 6.54
N ALA A 63 -9.45 -5.24 7.79
CA ALA A 63 -10.38 -4.24 8.32
C ALA A 63 -9.92 -2.77 8.12
N ALA A 64 -8.72 -2.53 7.57
CA ALA A 64 -8.19 -1.18 7.39
C ALA A 64 -9.09 -0.34 6.48
N PRO A 65 -9.59 0.82 6.92
CA PRO A 65 -10.54 1.64 6.14
C PRO A 65 -9.86 2.48 5.04
N ILE A 66 -8.54 2.60 5.07
CA ILE A 66 -7.76 3.44 4.16
C ILE A 66 -6.83 2.56 3.32
N LEU A 67 -6.83 2.80 2.00
CA LEU A 67 -5.87 2.21 1.06
C LEU A 67 -4.92 3.30 0.56
N LEU A 68 -3.67 3.33 1.05
CA LEU A 68 -2.62 4.20 0.52
C LEU A 68 -1.94 3.54 -0.68
N VAL A 69 -2.04 4.17 -1.85
CA VAL A 69 -1.52 3.62 -3.11
C VAL A 69 -0.33 4.42 -3.62
N GLY A 70 0.85 3.82 -3.63
CA GLY A 70 2.05 4.38 -4.24
C GLY A 70 2.22 4.02 -5.70
N GLU A 71 3.41 4.29 -6.24
CA GLU A 71 3.71 4.13 -7.66
C GLU A 71 3.98 2.67 -8.05
N ALA A 72 5.01 2.07 -7.48
CA ALA A 72 5.45 0.72 -7.83
C ALA A 72 6.33 0.10 -6.73
N ALA A 73 6.52 -1.22 -6.80
CA ALA A 73 7.44 -1.93 -5.92
C ALA A 73 8.89 -1.44 -6.09
N GLY A 74 9.48 -0.89 -5.03
CA GLY A 74 10.84 -0.38 -5.04
C GLY A 74 11.90 -1.48 -4.99
N TYR A 75 13.07 -1.23 -5.59
CA TYR A 75 14.20 -2.15 -5.67
C TYR A 75 14.68 -2.66 -4.31
N ARG A 76 14.77 -1.79 -3.29
CA ARG A 76 15.19 -2.13 -1.92
C ARG A 76 14.02 -2.34 -0.95
N GLY A 77 12.80 -2.13 -1.41
CA GLY A 77 11.57 -2.28 -0.64
C GLY A 77 10.82 -3.55 -1.00
N ALA A 78 9.61 -3.40 -1.51
CA ALA A 78 8.68 -4.49 -1.80
C ALA A 78 9.23 -5.57 -2.73
N ARG A 79 10.16 -5.25 -3.64
CA ARG A 79 10.84 -6.26 -4.46
C ARG A 79 11.58 -7.30 -3.60
N VAL A 80 12.13 -6.90 -2.45
CA VAL A 80 12.87 -7.81 -1.55
C VAL A 80 11.95 -8.37 -0.48
N SER A 81 11.23 -7.52 0.21
CA SER A 81 10.38 -7.91 1.35
C SER A 81 9.12 -8.67 0.95
N GLY A 82 8.54 -8.36 -0.21
CA GLY A 82 7.21 -8.80 -0.64
C GLY A 82 6.07 -7.94 -0.11
N ILE A 83 6.32 -6.95 0.76
CA ILE A 83 5.29 -6.09 1.35
C ILE A 83 5.42 -4.66 0.81
N PRO A 84 4.34 -4.03 0.30
CA PRO A 84 4.37 -2.66 -0.19
C PRO A 84 4.87 -1.67 0.86
N PHE A 85 5.67 -0.69 0.44
CA PHE A 85 6.29 0.32 1.32
C PHE A 85 7.06 -0.24 2.52
N THR A 86 7.54 -1.48 2.45
CA THR A 86 8.25 -2.12 3.54
C THR A 86 9.57 -2.69 3.04
N SER A 87 10.66 -2.41 3.72
CA SER A 87 11.98 -2.94 3.41
C SER A 87 12.28 -4.22 4.23
N GLU A 88 13.21 -5.05 3.76
CA GLU A 88 13.63 -6.25 4.47
C GLU A 88 14.12 -5.95 5.89
N ARG A 89 14.86 -4.83 6.04
CA ARG A 89 15.35 -4.40 7.36
C ARG A 89 14.22 -4.12 8.37
N GLN A 90 13.08 -3.63 7.92
CA GLN A 90 11.94 -3.38 8.80
C GLN A 90 11.27 -4.67 9.28
N LEU A 91 11.33 -5.74 8.47
CA LEU A 91 10.76 -7.04 8.82
C LEU A 91 11.68 -7.89 9.69
N THR A 92 12.99 -7.86 9.41
CA THR A 92 13.95 -8.82 9.98
C THR A 92 15.04 -8.18 10.84
N GLY A 93 15.11 -6.85 10.88
CA GLY A 93 16.20 -6.10 11.51
C GLY A 93 17.49 -6.08 10.67
N ALA A 94 17.55 -6.82 9.55
CA ALA A 94 18.74 -6.95 8.69
C ALA A 94 18.39 -6.71 7.21
N GLY A 95 19.41 -6.73 6.33
CA GLY A 95 19.22 -6.59 4.89
C GLY A 95 19.02 -5.15 4.41
N PRO A 96 18.57 -4.97 3.15
CA PRO A 96 18.38 -3.65 2.55
C PRO A 96 17.35 -2.81 3.29
N ALA A 97 17.62 -1.51 3.40
CA ALA A 97 16.69 -0.50 3.87
C ALA A 97 16.25 0.40 2.71
N GLU A 98 14.99 0.86 2.75
CA GLU A 98 14.43 1.82 1.82
C GLU A 98 13.97 3.07 2.58
N ALA A 99 14.50 4.23 2.19
CA ALA A 99 14.23 5.49 2.89
C ALA A 99 12.73 5.86 2.86
N THR A 100 12.06 5.63 1.73
CA THR A 100 10.61 5.87 1.60
C THR A 100 9.81 5.02 2.58
N ALA A 101 10.12 3.72 2.66
CA ALA A 101 9.46 2.79 3.58
C ALA A 101 9.66 3.24 5.04
N THR A 102 10.89 3.61 5.42
CA THR A 102 11.20 4.10 6.77
C THR A 102 10.37 5.33 7.13
N VAL A 103 10.23 6.29 6.20
CA VAL A 103 9.42 7.50 6.44
C VAL A 103 7.94 7.17 6.55
N VAL A 104 7.41 6.33 5.67
CA VAL A 104 5.98 5.95 5.70
C VAL A 104 5.62 5.30 7.03
N HIS A 105 6.33 4.26 7.44
CA HIS A 105 6.04 3.56 8.70
C HIS A 105 6.19 4.48 9.92
N ARG A 106 7.25 5.30 9.96
CA ARG A 106 7.42 6.27 11.04
C ARG A 106 6.24 7.24 11.14
N VAL A 107 5.79 7.80 10.02
CA VAL A 107 4.66 8.74 10.01
C VAL A 107 3.36 8.05 10.38
N LEU A 108 3.11 6.83 9.91
CA LEU A 108 1.92 6.07 10.32
C LEU A 108 1.92 5.80 11.83
N ALA A 109 3.06 5.41 12.41
CA ALA A 109 3.19 5.21 13.85
C ALA A 109 3.00 6.51 14.65
N GLU A 110 3.62 7.64 14.21
CA GLU A 110 3.44 8.96 14.83
C GLU A 110 1.98 9.43 14.84
N LEU A 111 1.18 8.99 13.87
CA LEU A 111 -0.23 9.36 13.72
C LEU A 111 -1.21 8.31 14.27
N GLY A 112 -0.72 7.17 14.75
CA GLY A 112 -1.56 6.06 15.22
C GLY A 112 -2.39 5.40 14.13
N LEU A 113 -1.89 5.40 12.87
CA LEU A 113 -2.61 4.92 11.67
C LEU A 113 -2.14 3.54 11.19
N GLU A 114 -1.27 2.85 11.90
CA GLU A 114 -0.64 1.61 11.45
C GLU A 114 -1.66 0.52 11.16
N GLU A 115 -2.72 0.42 11.97
CA GLU A 115 -3.78 -0.56 11.80
C GLU A 115 -4.89 -0.11 10.83
N ASP A 116 -5.04 1.22 10.63
CA ASP A 116 -6.10 1.80 9.79
C ASP A 116 -5.71 1.91 8.32
N VAL A 117 -4.46 1.61 7.98
CA VAL A 117 -3.92 1.80 6.63
C VAL A 117 -3.44 0.48 6.03
N LEU A 118 -4.00 0.13 4.87
CA LEU A 118 -3.45 -0.84 3.94
C LEU A 118 -2.55 -0.11 2.93
N LEU A 119 -1.29 -0.48 2.85
CA LEU A 119 -0.33 0.04 1.88
C LEU A 119 -0.34 -0.80 0.60
N TRP A 120 -0.36 -0.13 -0.57
CA TRP A 120 -0.33 -0.80 -1.87
C TRP A 120 0.41 0.03 -2.93
N ASN A 121 0.60 -0.53 -4.12
CA ASN A 121 1.19 0.15 -5.29
C ASN A 121 0.31 0.00 -6.53
N LEU A 122 0.28 1.00 -7.42
CA LEU A 122 -0.35 0.92 -8.74
C LEU A 122 0.18 -0.29 -9.53
N VAL A 123 1.51 -0.45 -9.50
CA VAL A 123 2.19 -1.59 -10.09
C VAL A 123 2.80 -2.42 -8.95
N PRO A 124 2.18 -3.55 -8.57
CA PRO A 124 2.61 -4.35 -7.42
C PRO A 124 3.93 -5.10 -7.65
N THR A 125 4.37 -5.20 -8.91
CA THR A 125 5.64 -5.79 -9.32
C THR A 125 6.70 -4.70 -9.55
N HIS A 126 7.99 -5.07 -9.66
CA HIS A 126 9.09 -4.12 -9.67
C HIS A 126 9.51 -3.70 -11.10
N PRO A 127 9.25 -2.44 -11.53
CA PRO A 127 9.76 -1.89 -12.78
C PRO A 127 11.25 -1.56 -12.67
N HIS A 128 12.05 -2.08 -13.60
CA HIS A 128 13.50 -1.84 -13.66
C HIS A 128 13.94 -1.47 -15.08
N ARG A 129 15.13 -0.90 -15.21
CA ARG A 129 15.73 -0.63 -16.54
C ARG A 129 16.10 -1.94 -17.22
N PRO A 130 16.01 -2.02 -18.55
CA PRO A 130 16.49 -3.20 -19.29
C PRO A 130 17.94 -3.52 -18.91
N GLY A 131 18.22 -4.78 -18.61
CA GLY A 131 19.55 -5.25 -18.21
C GLY A 131 20.02 -4.84 -16.80
N ASP A 132 19.25 -4.04 -16.05
CA ASP A 132 19.61 -3.58 -14.71
C ASP A 132 18.47 -3.82 -13.70
N PRO A 133 18.30 -5.07 -13.21
CA PRO A 133 17.26 -5.42 -12.24
C PRO A 133 17.46 -4.76 -10.85
N ALA A 134 18.60 -4.12 -10.63
CA ALA A 134 18.92 -3.38 -9.40
C ALA A 134 18.56 -1.87 -9.48
N SER A 135 17.87 -1.46 -10.53
CA SER A 135 17.43 -0.08 -10.74
C SER A 135 15.94 0.11 -10.48
N ASN A 136 15.51 1.36 -10.34
CA ASN A 136 14.12 1.75 -10.43
C ASN A 136 13.88 2.53 -11.73
N ARG A 137 12.68 2.38 -12.30
CA ARG A 137 12.13 3.29 -13.31
C ARG A 137 10.65 3.54 -13.01
N PRO A 138 10.08 4.63 -13.49
CA PRO A 138 8.64 4.82 -13.49
C PRO A 138 7.94 3.70 -14.28
N PRO A 139 6.76 3.24 -13.83
CA PRO A 139 5.97 2.29 -14.59
C PRO A 139 5.40 2.94 -15.86
N THR A 140 5.20 2.12 -16.88
CA THR A 140 4.50 2.53 -18.11
C THR A 140 2.99 2.59 -17.89
N ARG A 141 2.25 3.24 -18.82
CA ARG A 141 0.78 3.26 -18.77
C ARG A 141 0.18 1.87 -18.86
N ASP A 142 0.77 0.97 -19.64
CA ASP A 142 0.28 -0.40 -19.78
C ASP A 142 0.52 -1.23 -18.53
N GLU A 143 1.64 -1.01 -17.84
CA GLU A 143 1.92 -1.64 -16.54
C GLU A 143 0.93 -1.16 -15.46
N ILE A 144 0.60 0.14 -15.45
CA ILE A 144 -0.42 0.69 -14.55
C ILE A 144 -1.79 0.08 -14.86
N ARG A 145 -2.18 -0.01 -16.14
CA ARG A 145 -3.45 -0.63 -16.56
C ARG A 145 -3.50 -2.11 -16.16
N ALA A 146 -2.42 -2.85 -16.36
CA ALA A 146 -2.34 -4.26 -15.98
C ALA A 146 -2.38 -4.47 -14.45
N GLY A 147 -1.87 -3.51 -13.67
CA GLY A 147 -1.91 -3.51 -12.19
C GLY A 147 -3.26 -3.09 -11.60
N ALA A 148 -4.10 -2.36 -12.36
CA ALA A 148 -5.31 -1.71 -11.86
C ALA A 148 -6.27 -2.68 -11.15
N ARG A 149 -6.46 -3.89 -11.67
CA ARG A 149 -7.34 -4.91 -11.08
C ARG A 149 -6.98 -5.25 -9.62
N PHE A 150 -5.70 -5.22 -9.27
CA PHE A 150 -5.24 -5.47 -7.90
C PHE A 150 -5.53 -4.29 -6.97
N VAL A 151 -5.47 -3.07 -7.49
CA VAL A 151 -5.91 -1.87 -6.76
C VAL A 151 -7.42 -1.91 -6.55
N GLU A 152 -8.20 -2.20 -7.59
CA GLU A 152 -9.67 -2.29 -7.56
C GLU A 152 -10.14 -3.33 -6.54
N ALA A 153 -9.52 -4.52 -6.53
CA ALA A 153 -9.86 -5.58 -5.57
C ALA A 153 -9.62 -5.13 -4.12
N LEU A 154 -8.55 -4.39 -3.85
CA LEU A 154 -8.23 -3.88 -2.51
C LEU A 154 -8.97 -2.59 -2.16
N ALA A 155 -9.50 -1.85 -3.14
CA ALA A 155 -10.24 -0.61 -2.93
C ALA A 155 -11.65 -0.83 -2.38
N ALA A 156 -12.20 -2.02 -2.54
CA ALA A 156 -13.57 -2.35 -2.11
C ALA A 156 -13.77 -2.03 -0.61
N GLY A 157 -14.67 -1.10 -0.32
CA GLY A 157 -14.99 -0.66 1.05
C GLY A 157 -13.94 0.22 1.72
N ARG A 158 -12.91 0.66 1.00
CA ARG A 158 -11.82 1.52 1.51
C ARG A 158 -11.83 2.89 0.86
N ARG A 159 -11.38 3.88 1.61
CA ARG A 159 -11.04 5.20 1.05
C ARG A 159 -9.66 5.13 0.41
N VAL A 160 -9.60 5.28 -0.93
CA VAL A 160 -8.35 5.22 -1.70
C VAL A 160 -7.62 6.54 -1.66
N VAL A 161 -6.32 6.52 -1.32
CA VAL A 161 -5.48 7.70 -1.19
C VAL A 161 -4.19 7.53 -1.99
N PRO A 162 -4.05 8.24 -3.11
CA PRO A 162 -2.85 8.20 -3.91
C PRO A 162 -1.68 8.92 -3.25
N VAL A 163 -0.53 8.25 -3.21
CA VAL A 163 0.74 8.78 -2.69
C VAL A 163 1.65 9.15 -3.87
N GLY A 164 1.86 10.44 -4.05
CA GLY A 164 2.68 10.98 -5.14
C GLY A 164 1.89 11.30 -6.42
N ARG A 165 2.54 12.05 -7.31
CA ARG A 165 1.89 12.62 -8.50
C ARG A 165 1.42 11.57 -9.51
N LEU A 166 2.16 10.46 -9.65
CA LEU A 166 1.82 9.43 -10.62
C LEU A 166 0.58 8.67 -10.16
N ALA A 167 0.53 8.26 -8.90
CA ALA A 167 -0.63 7.62 -8.32
C ALA A 167 -1.86 8.53 -8.37
N HIS A 168 -1.71 9.81 -8.03
CA HIS A 168 -2.80 10.78 -8.11
C HIS A 168 -3.33 10.98 -9.54
N ARG A 169 -2.45 11.02 -10.55
CA ARG A 169 -2.91 11.10 -11.96
C ARG A 169 -3.67 9.85 -12.43
N ALA A 170 -3.34 8.69 -11.87
CA ALA A 170 -3.98 7.43 -12.23
C ALA A 170 -5.32 7.21 -11.52
N LEU A 171 -5.45 7.62 -10.27
CA LEU A 171 -6.60 7.31 -9.41
C LEU A 171 -7.51 8.50 -9.12
N GLY A 172 -7.02 9.74 -9.28
CA GLY A 172 -7.75 10.94 -8.85
C GLY A 172 -7.83 11.06 -7.33
N GLY A 173 -8.81 11.82 -6.83
CA GLY A 173 -9.12 11.94 -5.41
C GLY A 173 -8.11 12.76 -4.60
N ASP A 174 -8.04 12.49 -3.31
CA ASP A 174 -7.18 13.20 -2.37
C ASP A 174 -5.70 12.91 -2.61
N TYR A 175 -4.88 13.95 -2.63
CA TYR A 175 -3.45 13.84 -2.89
C TYR A 175 -2.62 13.84 -1.61
N VAL A 176 -1.82 12.80 -1.43
CA VAL A 176 -0.77 12.76 -0.41
C VAL A 176 0.61 12.88 -1.06
N ARG A 177 1.44 13.81 -0.59
CA ARG A 177 2.80 14.05 -1.12
C ARG A 177 3.68 12.82 -0.89
N HIS A 178 4.39 12.37 -1.94
CA HIS A 178 5.34 11.26 -1.80
C HIS A 178 6.50 11.63 -0.84
N PRO A 179 6.92 10.75 0.07
CA PRO A 179 7.94 11.08 1.09
C PRO A 179 9.37 11.16 0.58
N ALA A 180 9.66 10.69 -0.65
CA ALA A 180 11.00 10.79 -1.23
C ALA A 180 11.43 12.25 -1.52
N HIS A 181 12.74 12.44 -1.76
CA HIS A 181 13.34 13.71 -2.14
C HIS A 181 12.99 14.86 -1.17
N GLY A 182 13.21 14.66 0.12
CA GLY A 182 12.90 15.65 1.17
C GLY A 182 11.41 15.83 1.46
N GLY A 183 10.54 14.97 0.90
CA GLY A 183 9.09 15.07 1.03
C GLY A 183 8.49 14.61 2.36
N ALA A 184 9.28 14.13 3.33
CA ALA A 184 8.78 13.52 4.56
C ALA A 184 7.82 14.41 5.37
N ALA A 185 8.19 15.68 5.59
CA ALA A 185 7.34 16.64 6.33
C ALA A 185 6.06 16.98 5.55
N ALA A 186 6.13 17.07 4.23
CA ALA A 186 4.96 17.33 3.39
C ALA A 186 4.05 16.08 3.31
N PHE A 187 4.62 14.87 3.26
CA PHE A 187 3.86 13.62 3.38
C PHE A 187 3.06 13.58 4.69
N ARG A 188 3.72 13.84 5.83
CA ARG A 188 3.07 13.88 7.14
C ARG A 188 1.92 14.89 7.19
N ARG A 189 2.16 16.14 6.72
CA ARG A 189 1.12 17.18 6.72
C ARG A 189 -0.06 16.82 5.83
N SER A 190 0.18 16.32 4.61
CA SER A 190 -0.90 15.95 3.69
C SER A 190 -1.71 14.76 4.21
N LEU A 191 -1.07 13.78 4.87
CA LEU A 191 -1.77 12.66 5.49
C LEU A 191 -2.61 13.10 6.70
N LEU A 192 -2.09 13.98 7.55
CA LEU A 192 -2.86 14.60 8.64
C LEU A 192 -4.08 15.36 8.13
N HIS A 193 -3.91 16.19 7.09
CA HIS A 193 -5.01 16.94 6.48
C HIS A 193 -6.09 15.99 5.93
N PHE A 194 -5.68 14.91 5.25
CA PHE A 194 -6.58 13.87 4.79
C PHE A 194 -7.38 13.23 5.93
N CYS A 195 -6.74 12.89 7.05
CA CYS A 195 -7.42 12.30 8.20
C CYS A 195 -8.38 13.29 8.89
N ALA A 196 -8.00 14.56 8.98
CA ALA A 196 -8.84 15.61 9.58
C ALA A 196 -10.05 16.00 8.71
N GLY A 197 -9.93 15.94 7.38
CA GLY A 197 -10.99 16.27 6.41
C GLY A 197 -11.98 15.13 6.12
N GLY A 198 -11.94 14.04 6.84
CA GLY A 198 -12.59 12.75 6.57
C GLY A 198 -14.12 12.70 6.60
N GLN A 199 -14.83 13.78 6.27
CA GLN A 199 -16.29 13.81 6.09
C GLN A 199 -16.74 14.38 4.74
N ALA A 200 -16.08 14.05 3.64
CA ALA A 200 -16.54 14.45 2.32
C ALA A 200 -16.53 13.31 1.31
N SER A 201 -17.73 12.85 0.96
CA SER A 201 -18.18 12.23 -0.30
C SER A 201 -17.41 11.02 -0.84
N ALA A 202 -17.99 9.84 -0.68
CA ALA A 202 -17.77 8.71 -1.59
C ALA A 202 -18.27 9.10 -2.99
N THR A 203 -17.36 9.37 -3.92
CA THR A 203 -17.69 9.43 -5.35
C THR A 203 -17.52 8.03 -5.92
N PRO A 204 -18.53 7.46 -6.62
CA PRO A 204 -18.36 6.15 -7.26
C PRO A 204 -17.34 6.25 -8.38
N LEU A 205 -16.43 5.28 -8.43
CA LEU A 205 -15.58 5.02 -9.59
C LEU A 205 -16.47 4.47 -10.72
N LEU A 206 -16.48 5.17 -11.86
CA LEU A 206 -17.03 4.68 -13.13
C LEU A 206 -15.95 3.92 -13.90
#